data_c673948a819915ced084e36677d31362
#
_entry.id   c673948a819915ced084e36677d31362
#
_cell.length_a   1.000
_cell.length_b   1.000
_cell.length_c   1.000
_cell.angle_alpha   90.00
_cell.angle_beta   90.00
_cell.angle_gamma   90.00
#
_symmetry.space_group_name_H-M   'P 1'
#
loop_
_entity.id
_entity.type
_entity.pdbx_description
1 polymer ?
#
loop_
_entity_poly.entity_id
_entity_poly.type
_entity_poly.pdbx_seq_one_letter_code
_entity_poly.pdbx_strand_id
1 'polypeptide(L)'
;MKFKLLIGSVLFYLLIVLPCSGHSLKPIRILVITGGHDYKKEQFNQMLASLAPEIVFQVAELPAAYNMFLPENRNKYDVLVFYHMWQTITDEQASVLADCIKSGKPLVALHHSICAFDDWPEYWNIIGGKYFHKTTTFKGREYQPCSYIHDLHFNVKVVNAKHPVTKGVSDFPIFDETYKGYYVEKGVTPLLSTDEPSSTPLIGWAKKYGKSRIVVLQSGHDVPTFENPNFRKLLKQSIEWVYTK
;
A
#
# COMPACT_ATOMS: atom_id res chain seq x y z
N MET A 1 51.90 -44.53 -55.30
CA MET A 1 51.49 -44.12 -53.96
C MET A 1 50.80 -42.80 -54.10
N LYS A 2 49.46 -42.76 -53.99
CA LYS A 2 48.66 -41.52 -54.15
C LYS A 2 48.25 -41.03 -52.73
N PHE A 3 48.79 -39.89 -52.28
CA PHE A 3 48.39 -39.24 -51.04
C PHE A 3 47.04 -38.52 -51.23
N LYS A 4 46.04 -38.88 -50.47
CA LYS A 4 44.79 -38.16 -50.35
C LYS A 4 44.89 -37.10 -49.23
N LEU A 5 44.80 -35.86 -49.61
CA LEU A 5 44.72 -34.74 -48.69
C LEU A 5 43.31 -34.64 -48.13
N LEU A 6 43.10 -34.80 -46.83
CA LEU A 6 41.85 -34.59 -46.13
C LEU A 6 41.79 -33.11 -45.74
N ILE A 7 40.88 -32.32 -46.35
CA ILE A 7 40.60 -30.96 -45.95
C ILE A 7 39.47 -31.03 -44.89
N GLY A 8 39.86 -30.80 -43.62
CA GLY A 8 38.90 -30.67 -42.52
C GLY A 8 38.27 -29.25 -42.51
N SER A 9 36.99 -29.18 -42.76
CA SER A 9 36.21 -27.93 -42.62
C SER A 9 35.99 -27.62 -41.15
N VAL A 10 36.58 -26.55 -40.62
CA VAL A 10 36.34 -26.01 -39.31
C VAL A 10 35.13 -25.09 -39.40
N LEU A 11 34.01 -25.51 -38.85
CA LEU A 11 32.78 -24.70 -38.76
C LEU A 11 32.92 -23.73 -37.57
N PHE A 12 33.13 -22.45 -37.84
CA PHE A 12 33.10 -21.40 -36.81
C PHE A 12 31.64 -21.07 -36.48
N TYR A 13 31.17 -21.48 -35.30
CA TYR A 13 29.88 -20.95 -34.75
C TYR A 13 30.11 -19.56 -34.21
N LEU A 14 29.58 -18.56 -34.92
CA LEU A 14 29.52 -17.19 -34.46
C LEU A 14 28.37 -17.08 -33.46
N LEU A 15 28.66 -17.09 -32.16
CA LEU A 15 27.72 -16.80 -31.12
C LEU A 15 27.35 -15.28 -31.20
N ILE A 16 26.24 -14.97 -31.84
CA ILE A 16 25.67 -13.64 -31.80
C ILE A 16 25.04 -13.42 -30.41
N VAL A 17 25.79 -12.80 -29.51
CA VAL A 17 25.29 -12.30 -28.25
C VAL A 17 24.47 -11.03 -28.59
N LEU A 18 23.15 -11.19 -28.71
CA LEU A 18 22.25 -10.05 -28.82
C LEU A 18 22.31 -9.28 -27.50
N PRO A 19 22.60 -7.98 -27.48
CA PRO A 19 22.49 -7.18 -26.29
C PRO A 19 21.02 -7.19 -25.85
N CYS A 20 20.73 -7.79 -24.71
CA CYS A 20 19.43 -7.66 -24.05
C CYS A 20 19.30 -6.20 -23.61
N SER A 21 18.69 -5.36 -24.44
CA SER A 21 18.34 -3.99 -24.11
C SER A 21 17.25 -4.04 -23.04
N GLY A 22 17.64 -4.31 -21.80
CA GLY A 22 16.77 -4.13 -20.64
C GLY A 22 16.38 -2.67 -20.57
N HIS A 23 15.16 -2.32 -21.00
CA HIS A 23 14.55 -1.06 -20.65
C HIS A 23 14.43 -1.05 -19.13
N SER A 24 15.36 -0.41 -18.46
CA SER A 24 15.22 -0.08 -17.04
C SER A 24 14.02 0.85 -16.91
N LEU A 25 12.87 0.29 -16.59
CA LEU A 25 11.71 1.09 -16.21
C LEU A 25 12.13 1.96 -15.02
N LYS A 26 11.82 3.25 -15.09
CA LYS A 26 12.09 4.15 -13.95
C LYS A 26 11.36 3.61 -12.73
N PRO A 27 12.03 3.54 -11.56
CA PRO A 27 11.39 3.07 -10.35
C PRO A 27 10.21 3.95 -9.96
N ILE A 28 9.19 3.34 -9.37
CA ILE A 28 8.07 4.06 -8.77
C ILE A 28 8.59 4.73 -7.49
N ARG A 29 8.47 6.04 -7.40
CA ARG A 29 8.90 6.82 -6.24
C ARG A 29 7.74 6.95 -5.27
N ILE A 30 7.82 6.33 -4.11
CA ILE A 30 6.79 6.47 -3.09
C ILE A 30 7.19 7.51 -2.04
N LEU A 31 6.22 8.30 -1.60
CA LEU A 31 6.33 9.16 -0.43
C LEU A 31 5.55 8.53 0.71
N VAL A 32 6.28 8.06 1.71
CA VAL A 32 5.70 7.43 2.90
C VAL A 32 5.48 8.51 3.96
N ILE A 33 4.24 8.69 4.37
CA ILE A 33 3.84 9.67 5.39
C ILE A 33 3.66 8.95 6.71
N THR A 34 4.42 9.36 7.73
CA THR A 34 4.40 8.84 9.09
C THR A 34 4.02 9.92 10.10
N GLY A 35 3.93 9.58 11.38
CA GLY A 35 3.66 10.47 12.50
C GLY A 35 2.48 10.04 13.36
N GLY A 36 2.46 10.53 14.60
CA GLY A 36 1.38 10.27 15.57
C GLY A 36 1.39 8.89 16.23
N HIS A 37 2.34 8.04 15.89
CA HIS A 37 2.49 6.71 16.46
C HIS A 37 3.95 6.24 16.39
N ASP A 38 4.44 5.63 17.46
CA ASP A 38 5.73 4.96 17.47
C ASP A 38 5.64 3.60 16.76
N TYR A 39 6.68 3.26 16.01
CA TYR A 39 6.77 2.00 15.27
C TYR A 39 8.24 1.58 15.11
N LYS A 40 8.49 0.35 14.71
CA LYS A 40 9.83 -0.21 14.46
C LYS A 40 10.41 0.35 13.15
N LYS A 41 10.91 1.61 13.22
CA LYS A 41 11.34 2.41 12.04
C LYS A 41 12.36 1.69 11.17
N GLU A 42 13.33 1.02 11.77
CA GLU A 42 14.38 0.30 11.04
C GLU A 42 13.78 -0.86 10.23
N GLN A 43 12.99 -1.73 10.87
CA GLN A 43 12.39 -2.90 10.21
C GLN A 43 11.34 -2.50 9.16
N PHE A 44 10.58 -1.44 9.42
CA PHE A 44 9.68 -0.86 8.43
C PHE A 44 10.43 -0.36 7.20
N ASN A 45 11.54 0.37 7.39
CA ASN A 45 12.39 0.82 6.29
C ASN A 45 13.05 -0.34 5.56
N GLN A 46 13.46 -1.42 6.25
CA GLN A 46 13.97 -2.64 5.63
C GLN A 46 12.90 -3.31 4.75
N MET A 47 11.65 -3.37 5.23
CA MET A 47 10.52 -3.85 4.42
C MET A 47 10.36 -3.01 3.14
N LEU A 48 10.36 -1.69 3.24
CA LEU A 48 10.27 -0.80 2.07
C LEU A 48 11.46 -0.97 1.12
N ALA A 49 12.68 -1.07 1.65
CA ALA A 49 13.90 -1.30 0.87
C ALA A 49 13.87 -2.64 0.11
N SER A 50 13.17 -3.65 0.64
CA SER A 50 13.02 -4.95 -0.04
C SER A 50 12.17 -4.88 -1.31
N LEU A 51 11.51 -3.75 -1.58
CA LEU A 51 10.72 -3.53 -2.81
C LEU A 51 11.57 -2.98 -3.98
N ALA A 52 12.87 -2.70 -3.73
CA ALA A 52 13.80 -2.29 -4.78
C ALA A 52 14.13 -3.48 -5.72
N PRO A 53 14.51 -3.20 -6.98
CA PRO A 53 14.75 -1.88 -7.58
C PRO A 53 13.49 -1.20 -8.16
N GLU A 54 12.34 -1.88 -8.21
CA GLU A 54 11.15 -1.39 -8.91
C GLU A 54 10.46 -0.24 -8.17
N ILE A 55 10.63 -0.18 -6.83
CA ILE A 55 10.06 0.85 -5.98
C ILE A 55 11.18 1.44 -5.12
N VAL A 56 11.23 2.78 -5.08
CA VAL A 56 12.12 3.54 -4.19
C VAL A 56 11.29 4.43 -3.29
N PHE A 57 11.75 4.72 -2.08
CA PHE A 57 10.95 5.42 -1.09
C PHE A 57 11.66 6.62 -0.46
N GLN A 58 10.88 7.57 -0.03
CA GLN A 58 11.23 8.67 0.87
C GLN A 58 10.21 8.67 2.02
N VAL A 59 10.69 8.79 3.25
CA VAL A 59 9.82 8.94 4.43
C VAL A 59 9.76 10.42 4.83
N ALA A 60 8.57 10.91 5.13
CA ALA A 60 8.33 12.23 5.67
C ALA A 60 7.30 12.16 6.80
N GLU A 61 7.53 12.92 7.87
CA GLU A 61 6.70 12.87 9.07
C GLU A 61 5.81 14.11 9.18
N LEU A 62 4.53 13.90 9.53
CA LEU A 62 3.61 14.98 9.86
C LEU A 62 3.96 15.58 11.23
N PRO A 63 3.77 16.91 11.43
CA PRO A 63 3.13 17.85 10.49
C PRO A 63 4.05 18.42 9.42
N ALA A 64 5.38 18.25 9.51
CA ALA A 64 6.32 18.86 8.56
C ALA A 64 6.11 18.43 7.10
N ALA A 65 5.55 17.23 6.88
CA ALA A 65 5.30 16.69 5.56
C ALA A 65 4.16 17.35 4.79
N TYR A 66 3.36 18.25 5.38
CA TYR A 66 2.25 18.91 4.67
C TYR A 66 2.69 19.68 3.43
N ASN A 67 3.90 20.25 3.42
CA ASN A 67 4.45 20.95 2.27
C ASN A 67 4.62 20.04 1.04
N MET A 68 4.75 18.75 1.23
CA MET A 68 4.89 17.78 0.14
C MET A 68 3.61 17.63 -0.71
N PHE A 69 2.45 18.02 -0.18
CA PHE A 69 1.18 17.93 -0.89
C PHE A 69 0.91 19.18 -1.76
N LEU A 70 1.70 20.25 -1.62
CA LEU A 70 1.60 21.47 -2.42
C LEU A 70 1.88 21.15 -3.91
N PRO A 71 1.21 21.83 -4.86
CA PRO A 71 1.33 21.55 -6.28
C PRO A 71 2.76 21.46 -6.81
N GLU A 72 3.64 22.34 -6.37
CA GLU A 72 5.07 22.41 -6.77
C GLU A 72 5.92 21.23 -6.28
N ASN A 73 5.44 20.49 -5.28
CA ASN A 73 6.15 19.34 -4.72
C ASN A 73 5.62 17.99 -5.23
N ARG A 74 4.44 17.96 -5.84
CA ARG A 74 3.76 16.72 -6.27
C ARG A 74 4.52 15.94 -7.35
N ASN A 75 5.45 16.55 -8.05
CA ASN A 75 6.29 15.89 -9.07
C ASN A 75 7.49 15.13 -8.46
N LYS A 76 7.76 15.30 -7.17
CA LYS A 76 8.87 14.64 -6.46
C LYS A 76 8.61 13.16 -6.16
N TYR A 77 7.35 12.73 -6.17
CA TYR A 77 6.92 11.36 -5.91
C TYR A 77 5.77 10.96 -6.83
N ASP A 78 5.53 9.67 -6.93
CA ASP A 78 4.52 9.09 -7.83
C ASP A 78 3.30 8.57 -7.06
N VAL A 79 3.52 7.97 -5.87
CA VAL A 79 2.49 7.36 -5.03
C VAL A 79 2.65 7.83 -3.58
N LEU A 80 1.53 8.09 -2.90
CA LEU A 80 1.49 8.30 -1.46
C LEU A 80 1.31 6.94 -0.76
N VAL A 81 2.05 6.71 0.32
CA VAL A 81 1.84 5.61 1.25
C VAL A 81 1.61 6.19 2.63
N PHE A 82 0.42 6.04 3.18
CA PHE A 82 0.08 6.56 4.49
C PHE A 82 0.31 5.51 5.55
N TYR A 83 1.10 5.88 6.57
CA TYR A 83 1.41 5.10 7.76
C TYR A 83 1.46 6.03 8.99
N HIS A 84 0.53 6.97 9.09
CA HIS A 84 0.40 7.94 10.17
C HIS A 84 -0.89 7.72 10.93
N MET A 85 -0.96 8.20 12.16
CA MET A 85 -2.09 8.05 13.08
C MET A 85 -2.35 9.36 13.82
N TRP A 86 -3.60 9.63 14.22
CA TRP A 86 -3.99 10.73 15.11
C TRP A 86 -3.39 12.10 14.76
N GLN A 87 -3.62 12.55 13.55
CA GLN A 87 -3.16 13.85 13.12
C GLN A 87 -4.28 14.89 13.22
N THR A 88 -3.88 16.11 13.57
CA THR A 88 -4.72 17.29 13.33
C THR A 88 -4.43 17.84 11.95
N ILE A 89 -5.44 18.46 11.34
CA ILE A 89 -5.30 19.05 10.00
C ILE A 89 -6.09 20.35 9.97
N THR A 90 -5.49 21.44 9.45
CA THR A 90 -6.22 22.70 9.22
C THR A 90 -7.06 22.58 7.95
N ASP A 91 -8.09 23.43 7.78
CA ASP A 91 -8.92 23.44 6.59
C ASP A 91 -8.11 23.65 5.30
N GLU A 92 -7.08 24.50 5.35
CA GLU A 92 -6.17 24.72 4.23
C GLU A 92 -5.36 23.45 3.88
N GLN A 93 -4.75 22.81 4.88
CA GLN A 93 -4.02 21.57 4.69
C GLN A 93 -4.92 20.43 4.18
N ALA A 94 -6.14 20.33 4.71
CA ALA A 94 -7.15 19.38 4.30
C ALA A 94 -7.55 19.58 2.83
N SER A 95 -7.79 20.83 2.43
CA SER A 95 -8.09 21.18 1.03
C SER A 95 -6.95 20.82 0.09
N VAL A 96 -5.71 21.16 0.44
CA VAL A 96 -4.51 20.86 -0.36
C VAL A 96 -4.30 19.36 -0.51
N LEU A 97 -4.46 18.59 0.57
CA LEU A 97 -4.29 17.13 0.53
C LEU A 97 -5.42 16.46 -0.26
N ALA A 98 -6.67 16.87 -0.05
CA ALA A 98 -7.81 16.36 -0.83
C ALA A 98 -7.63 16.63 -2.33
N ASP A 99 -7.23 17.86 -2.71
CA ASP A 99 -6.95 18.22 -4.10
C ASP A 99 -5.79 17.40 -4.67
N CYS A 100 -4.71 17.23 -3.92
CA CYS A 100 -3.57 16.40 -4.32
C CYS A 100 -4.03 14.99 -4.72
N ILE A 101 -4.81 14.33 -3.87
CA ILE A 101 -5.32 12.98 -4.14
C ILE A 101 -6.37 13.03 -5.26
N LYS A 102 -7.36 13.92 -5.20
CA LYS A 102 -8.45 14.01 -6.17
C LYS A 102 -7.96 14.28 -7.61
N SER A 103 -6.88 15.05 -7.75
CA SER A 103 -6.29 15.41 -9.05
C SER A 103 -5.50 14.28 -9.71
N GLY A 104 -5.21 13.19 -9.02
CA GLY A 104 -4.56 12.02 -9.59
C GLY A 104 -3.32 11.50 -8.85
N LYS A 105 -3.06 11.96 -7.63
CA LYS A 105 -1.99 11.40 -6.80
C LYS A 105 -2.52 10.17 -6.06
N PRO A 106 -2.14 8.94 -6.47
CA PRO A 106 -2.68 7.71 -5.90
C PRO A 106 -2.17 7.44 -4.48
N LEU A 107 -2.93 6.63 -3.73
CA LEU A 107 -2.69 6.39 -2.31
C LEU A 107 -2.78 4.90 -1.95
N VAL A 108 -1.84 4.43 -1.14
CA VAL A 108 -1.96 3.21 -0.35
C VAL A 108 -2.00 3.62 1.13
N ALA A 109 -3.09 3.28 1.83
CA ALA A 109 -3.26 3.56 3.25
C ALA A 109 -3.06 2.27 4.05
N LEU A 110 -2.10 2.28 4.98
CA LEU A 110 -1.69 1.12 5.75
C LEU A 110 -2.14 1.24 7.20
N HIS A 111 -2.60 0.14 7.74
CA HIS A 111 -2.81 -0.13 9.16
C HIS A 111 -3.58 1.01 9.86
N HIS A 112 -2.94 1.62 10.85
CA HIS A 112 -3.54 2.67 11.68
C HIS A 112 -3.81 3.99 10.93
N SER A 113 -3.45 4.11 9.67
CA SER A 113 -3.87 5.28 8.89
C SER A 113 -5.39 5.37 8.70
N ILE A 114 -6.16 4.29 8.96
CA ILE A 114 -7.63 4.36 9.07
C ILE A 114 -8.08 5.25 10.24
N CYS A 115 -7.23 5.45 11.25
CA CYS A 115 -7.46 6.28 12.43
C CYS A 115 -6.86 7.69 12.29
N ALA A 116 -6.37 8.08 11.10
CA ALA A 116 -5.47 9.22 10.95
C ALA A 116 -6.09 10.58 11.28
N PHE A 117 -7.33 10.82 10.83
CA PHE A 117 -8.00 12.11 10.97
C PHE A 117 -9.43 11.93 11.47
N ASP A 118 -9.64 12.23 12.75
CA ASP A 118 -10.93 11.98 13.42
C ASP A 118 -12.01 12.97 13.02
N ASP A 119 -11.60 14.22 12.75
CA ASP A 119 -12.50 15.33 12.47
C ASP A 119 -12.49 15.80 11.01
N TRP A 120 -11.97 14.96 10.09
CA TRP A 120 -11.94 15.29 8.68
C TRP A 120 -12.80 14.33 7.83
N PRO A 121 -14.07 14.66 7.57
CA PRO A 121 -15.01 13.79 6.85
C PRO A 121 -14.54 13.39 5.44
N GLU A 122 -13.84 14.30 4.73
CA GLU A 122 -13.37 14.00 3.38
C GLU A 122 -12.29 12.92 3.37
N TYR A 123 -11.49 12.81 4.44
CA TYR A 123 -10.54 11.70 4.56
C TYR A 123 -11.22 10.33 4.57
N TRP A 124 -12.36 10.22 5.26
CA TRP A 124 -13.13 8.99 5.29
C TRP A 124 -13.70 8.63 3.91
N ASN A 125 -14.06 9.66 3.12
CA ASN A 125 -14.46 9.47 1.72
C ASN A 125 -13.27 9.06 0.84
N ILE A 126 -12.08 9.62 1.08
CA ILE A 126 -10.87 9.27 0.34
C ILE A 126 -10.54 7.79 0.51
N ILE A 127 -10.43 7.31 1.75
CA ILE A 127 -10.05 5.93 2.04
C ILE A 127 -11.21 4.93 1.99
N GLY A 128 -12.46 5.42 2.04
CA GLY A 128 -13.66 4.58 2.09
C GLY A 128 -13.83 3.83 3.41
N GLY A 129 -13.31 4.37 4.49
CA GLY A 129 -13.39 3.78 5.82
C GLY A 129 -13.33 4.82 6.93
N LYS A 130 -13.86 4.49 8.13
CA LYS A 130 -13.78 5.36 9.31
C LYS A 130 -13.64 4.52 10.56
N TYR A 131 -12.63 4.81 11.34
CA TYR A 131 -12.45 4.32 12.71
C TYR A 131 -13.21 5.25 13.67
N PHE A 132 -13.82 4.73 14.74
CA PHE A 132 -14.57 5.50 15.71
C PHE A 132 -13.87 5.43 17.08
N HIS A 133 -13.39 6.57 17.57
CA HIS A 133 -12.75 6.66 18.90
C HIS A 133 -13.75 6.85 20.03
N LYS A 134 -14.98 7.27 19.71
CA LYS A 134 -16.09 7.50 20.64
C LYS A 134 -17.40 7.11 19.99
N THR A 135 -18.43 6.88 20.79
CA THR A 135 -19.81 6.70 20.27
C THR A 135 -20.16 7.84 19.34
N THR A 136 -20.52 7.52 18.11
CA THR A 136 -20.70 8.51 17.04
C THR A 136 -21.89 8.13 16.17
N THR A 137 -22.80 9.05 15.92
CA THR A 137 -23.81 8.90 14.87
C THR A 137 -23.16 9.23 13.52
N PHE A 138 -23.07 8.24 12.64
CA PHE A 138 -22.49 8.39 11.32
C PHE A 138 -23.38 7.76 10.26
N LYS A 139 -23.72 8.53 9.22
CA LYS A 139 -24.64 8.10 8.14
C LYS A 139 -25.97 7.52 8.66
N GLY A 140 -26.54 8.15 9.68
CA GLY A 140 -27.82 7.76 10.28
C GLY A 140 -27.82 6.51 11.16
N ARG A 141 -26.62 5.98 11.49
CA ARG A 141 -26.45 4.84 12.40
C ARG A 141 -25.51 5.21 13.53
N GLU A 142 -25.81 4.72 14.74
CA GLU A 142 -24.88 4.81 15.88
C GLU A 142 -23.79 3.73 15.77
N TYR A 143 -22.56 4.15 15.97
CA TYR A 143 -21.37 3.30 16.06
C TYR A 143 -20.75 3.46 17.44
N GLN A 144 -20.46 2.32 18.06
CA GLN A 144 -19.68 2.29 19.28
C GLN A 144 -18.20 2.52 18.98
N PRO A 145 -17.38 2.90 19.99
CA PRO A 145 -15.94 2.96 19.83
C PRO A 145 -15.39 1.67 19.26
N CYS A 146 -14.49 1.77 18.30
CA CYS A 146 -13.76 0.62 17.80
C CYS A 146 -12.85 0.06 18.88
N SER A 147 -12.63 -1.25 18.83
CA SER A 147 -11.63 -1.94 19.66
C SER A 147 -10.47 -2.45 18.81
N TYR A 148 -9.36 -2.73 19.46
CA TYR A 148 -8.18 -3.34 18.86
C TYR A 148 -7.61 -4.40 19.79
N ILE A 149 -6.93 -5.38 19.23
CA ILE A 149 -6.19 -6.41 19.96
C ILE A 149 -4.87 -6.64 19.25
N HIS A 150 -3.78 -6.53 20.02
CA HIS A 150 -2.41 -6.80 19.55
C HIS A 150 -2.09 -8.30 19.58
N ASP A 151 -1.02 -8.67 18.90
CA ASP A 151 -0.32 -9.95 19.03
C ASP A 151 -1.20 -11.16 18.72
N LEU A 152 -2.01 -11.08 17.67
CA LEU A 152 -2.90 -12.15 17.26
C LEU A 152 -2.38 -12.92 16.05
N HIS A 153 -2.49 -14.24 16.14
CA HIS A 153 -2.39 -15.12 14.98
C HIS A 153 -3.75 -15.31 14.34
N PHE A 154 -3.91 -14.89 13.08
CA PHE A 154 -5.16 -15.09 12.34
C PHE A 154 -4.89 -15.35 10.85
N ASN A 155 -5.92 -15.75 10.13
CA ASN A 155 -5.83 -15.98 8.70
C ASN A 155 -6.37 -14.78 7.90
N VAL A 156 -5.56 -14.32 6.96
CA VAL A 156 -5.99 -13.40 5.91
C VAL A 156 -6.55 -14.22 4.75
N LYS A 157 -7.79 -13.92 4.34
CA LYS A 157 -8.47 -14.55 3.22
C LYS A 157 -8.48 -13.63 2.01
N VAL A 158 -8.10 -14.15 0.86
CA VAL A 158 -8.13 -13.43 -0.42
C VAL A 158 -9.53 -13.55 -1.02
N VAL A 159 -10.33 -12.49 -0.94
CA VAL A 159 -11.72 -12.50 -1.43
C VAL A 159 -11.87 -12.15 -2.91
N ASN A 160 -10.84 -11.58 -3.53
CA ASN A 160 -10.83 -11.25 -4.96
C ASN A 160 -9.48 -11.62 -5.60
N ALA A 161 -9.27 -12.91 -5.83
CA ALA A 161 -8.02 -13.43 -6.41
C ALA A 161 -7.71 -12.94 -7.85
N LYS A 162 -8.71 -12.38 -8.56
CA LYS A 162 -8.54 -11.83 -9.91
C LYS A 162 -8.05 -10.38 -9.93
N HIS A 163 -8.14 -9.67 -8.80
CA HIS A 163 -7.69 -8.28 -8.73
C HIS A 163 -6.15 -8.20 -8.79
N PRO A 164 -5.55 -7.24 -9.52
CA PRO A 164 -4.10 -7.13 -9.63
C PRO A 164 -3.37 -7.08 -8.27
N VAL A 165 -3.95 -6.42 -7.27
CA VAL A 165 -3.37 -6.31 -5.90
C VAL A 165 -3.23 -7.67 -5.21
N THR A 166 -4.12 -8.61 -5.50
CA THR A 166 -4.17 -9.93 -4.86
C THR A 166 -3.74 -11.08 -5.77
N LYS A 167 -3.37 -10.76 -7.01
CA LYS A 167 -2.99 -11.77 -8.00
C LYS A 167 -1.84 -12.66 -7.51
N GLY A 168 -2.07 -13.97 -7.51
CA GLY A 168 -1.08 -14.95 -7.08
C GLY A 168 -0.74 -14.88 -5.58
N VAL A 169 -1.62 -14.30 -4.76
CA VAL A 169 -1.63 -14.43 -3.30
C VAL A 169 -2.74 -15.41 -2.94
N SER A 170 -2.43 -16.40 -2.14
CA SER A 170 -3.41 -17.31 -1.52
C SER A 170 -3.71 -16.85 -0.10
N ASP A 171 -4.70 -17.44 0.54
CA ASP A 171 -4.93 -17.25 1.98
C ASP A 171 -3.67 -17.58 2.77
N PHE A 172 -3.38 -16.78 3.79
CA PHE A 172 -2.14 -16.91 4.55
C PHE A 172 -2.32 -16.54 6.02
N PRO A 173 -1.54 -17.18 6.92
CA PRO A 173 -1.49 -16.77 8.33
C PRO A 173 -0.68 -15.49 8.48
N ILE A 174 -1.11 -14.65 9.41
CA ILE A 174 -0.40 -13.44 9.82
C ILE A 174 -0.38 -13.33 11.35
N PHE A 175 0.65 -12.70 11.87
CA PHE A 175 0.70 -12.25 13.26
C PHE A 175 0.68 -10.72 13.26
N ASP A 176 -0.43 -10.14 13.73
CA ASP A 176 -0.67 -8.71 13.58
C ASP A 176 -1.69 -8.19 14.63
N GLU A 177 -1.99 -6.92 14.57
CA GLU A 177 -3.07 -6.27 15.30
C GLU A 177 -4.38 -6.32 14.50
N THR A 178 -5.50 -6.44 15.19
CA THR A 178 -6.84 -6.36 14.60
C THR A 178 -7.59 -5.12 15.07
N TYR A 179 -8.46 -4.59 14.19
CA TYR A 179 -9.41 -3.52 14.51
C TYR A 179 -10.83 -4.00 14.29
N LYS A 180 -11.71 -3.76 15.28
CA LYS A 180 -13.12 -4.13 15.20
C LYS A 180 -14.03 -2.94 15.36
N GLY A 181 -15.10 -2.89 14.54
CA GLY A 181 -16.14 -1.89 14.64
C GLY A 181 -16.01 -0.71 13.70
N TYR A 182 -14.93 -0.60 12.92
CA TYR A 182 -14.81 0.47 11.92
C TYR A 182 -15.79 0.28 10.76
N TYR A 183 -16.18 1.41 10.20
CA TYR A 183 -17.03 1.46 9.01
C TYR A 183 -16.20 1.26 7.74
N VAL A 184 -16.74 0.51 6.80
CA VAL A 184 -16.26 0.46 5.41
C VAL A 184 -17.40 0.84 4.48
N GLU A 185 -17.12 1.67 3.49
CA GLU A 185 -18.08 2.19 2.52
C GLU A 185 -18.64 1.06 1.62
N LYS A 186 -19.95 1.11 1.36
CA LYS A 186 -20.56 0.25 0.35
C LYS A 186 -20.06 0.65 -1.03
N GLY A 187 -19.56 -0.25 -1.82
CA GLY A 187 -19.08 0.05 -3.19
C GLY A 187 -17.57 0.10 -3.32
N VAL A 188 -16.80 -0.10 -2.24
CA VAL A 188 -15.39 -0.47 -2.37
C VAL A 188 -15.26 -1.84 -3.03
N THR A 189 -14.15 -2.10 -3.66
CA THR A 189 -13.80 -3.43 -4.16
C THR A 189 -13.13 -4.23 -3.04
N PRO A 190 -13.77 -5.27 -2.47
CA PRO A 190 -13.16 -6.10 -1.45
C PRO A 190 -11.92 -6.82 -2.00
N LEU A 191 -10.85 -6.88 -1.22
CA LEU A 191 -9.61 -7.57 -1.56
C LEU A 191 -9.28 -8.66 -0.55
N LEU A 192 -9.31 -8.33 0.76
CA LEU A 192 -8.91 -9.20 1.84
C LEU A 192 -9.96 -9.20 2.94
N SER A 193 -10.17 -10.35 3.56
CA SER A 193 -11.03 -10.50 4.73
C SER A 193 -10.39 -11.40 5.78
N THR A 194 -11.03 -11.45 6.95
CA THR A 194 -10.71 -12.41 8.01
C THR A 194 -12.00 -12.86 8.71
N ASP A 195 -11.96 -14.03 9.34
CA ASP A 195 -12.98 -14.52 10.25
C ASP A 195 -12.58 -14.40 11.72
N GLU A 196 -11.48 -13.68 11.99
CA GLU A 196 -11.03 -13.38 13.35
C GLU A 196 -12.12 -12.59 14.11
N PRO A 197 -12.69 -13.12 15.23
CA PRO A 197 -13.81 -12.48 15.92
C PRO A 197 -13.52 -11.09 16.48
N SER A 198 -12.24 -10.76 16.74
CA SER A 198 -11.78 -9.46 17.22
C SER A 198 -11.54 -8.45 16.09
N SER A 199 -11.82 -8.82 14.85
CA SER A 199 -11.65 -7.95 13.67
C SER A 199 -12.99 -7.58 13.03
N THR A 200 -13.03 -6.44 12.33
CA THR A 200 -14.00 -6.21 11.27
C THR A 200 -13.66 -7.15 10.10
N PRO A 201 -14.65 -7.85 9.50
CA PRO A 201 -14.35 -8.89 8.51
C PRO A 201 -13.58 -8.42 7.28
N LEU A 202 -13.87 -7.24 6.74
CA LEU A 202 -13.16 -6.69 5.58
C LEU A 202 -11.94 -5.90 6.03
N ILE A 203 -10.74 -6.42 5.75
CA ILE A 203 -9.45 -5.89 6.19
C ILE A 203 -8.57 -5.35 5.06
N GLY A 204 -9.04 -5.41 3.82
CA GLY A 204 -8.37 -4.80 2.68
C GLY A 204 -9.34 -4.53 1.54
N TRP A 205 -9.25 -3.33 0.95
CA TRP A 205 -10.13 -2.93 -0.15
C TRP A 205 -9.46 -1.93 -1.09
N ALA A 206 -10.04 -1.80 -2.28
CA ALA A 206 -9.67 -0.81 -3.27
C ALA A 206 -10.86 0.07 -3.64
N LYS A 207 -10.60 1.31 -4.03
CA LYS A 207 -11.61 2.24 -4.55
C LYS A 207 -11.00 3.29 -5.47
N LYS A 208 -11.84 4.14 -6.02
CA LYS A 208 -11.43 5.37 -6.70
C LYS A 208 -11.88 6.59 -5.89
N TYR A 209 -11.03 7.63 -5.93
CA TYR A 209 -11.37 8.95 -5.44
C TYR A 209 -10.87 10.00 -6.43
N GLY A 210 -11.80 10.72 -7.07
CA GLY A 210 -11.47 11.58 -8.20
C GLY A 210 -10.74 10.80 -9.32
N LYS A 211 -9.54 11.24 -9.67
CA LYS A 211 -8.70 10.58 -10.68
C LYS A 211 -7.76 9.52 -10.09
N SER A 212 -7.73 9.36 -8.77
CA SER A 212 -6.81 8.46 -8.08
C SER A 212 -7.41 7.09 -7.79
N ARG A 213 -6.55 6.07 -7.81
CA ARG A 213 -6.82 4.77 -7.21
C ARG A 213 -6.30 4.75 -5.78
N ILE A 214 -7.08 4.15 -4.90
CA ILE A 214 -6.79 4.03 -3.48
C ILE A 214 -6.82 2.55 -3.11
N VAL A 215 -5.84 2.10 -2.33
CA VAL A 215 -5.85 0.78 -1.66
C VAL A 215 -5.72 1.01 -0.16
N VAL A 216 -6.49 0.29 0.62
CA VAL A 216 -6.39 0.26 2.08
C VAL A 216 -6.08 -1.16 2.52
N LEU A 217 -5.05 -1.32 3.35
CA LEU A 217 -4.67 -2.58 3.99
C LEU A 217 -4.64 -2.35 5.50
N GLN A 218 -5.51 -3.04 6.25
CA GLN A 218 -5.59 -2.88 7.71
C GLN A 218 -4.38 -3.48 8.42
N SER A 219 -3.76 -4.52 7.86
CA SER A 219 -2.54 -5.12 8.40
C SER A 219 -1.34 -4.19 8.31
N GLY A 220 -0.34 -4.41 9.18
CA GLY A 220 0.90 -3.65 9.14
C GLY A 220 1.37 -3.08 10.49
N HIS A 221 1.03 -3.74 11.62
CA HIS A 221 1.34 -3.21 12.93
C HIS A 221 2.84 -3.28 13.29
N ASP A 222 3.47 -4.44 13.14
CA ASP A 222 4.82 -4.65 13.66
C ASP A 222 5.64 -5.62 12.78
N VAL A 223 6.85 -5.91 13.25
CA VAL A 223 7.90 -6.67 12.58
C VAL A 223 7.42 -7.98 11.96
N PRO A 224 6.65 -8.85 12.65
CA PRO A 224 6.17 -10.08 12.04
C PRO A 224 5.37 -9.87 10.75
N THR A 225 4.59 -8.78 10.68
CA THR A 225 3.87 -8.41 9.47
C THR A 225 4.81 -7.82 8.41
N PHE A 226 5.77 -6.97 8.81
CA PHE A 226 6.76 -6.41 7.87
C PHE A 226 7.62 -7.49 7.21
N GLU A 227 7.86 -8.61 7.90
CA GLU A 227 8.63 -9.76 7.40
C GLU A 227 7.77 -10.77 6.62
N ASN A 228 6.45 -10.70 6.71
CA ASN A 228 5.55 -11.63 6.03
C ASN A 228 5.63 -11.44 4.50
N PRO A 229 6.02 -12.47 3.74
CA PRO A 229 6.23 -12.35 2.29
C PRO A 229 4.94 -12.05 1.52
N ASN A 230 3.78 -12.52 2.01
CA ASN A 230 2.50 -12.24 1.39
C ASN A 230 2.09 -10.77 1.62
N PHE A 231 2.35 -10.22 2.81
CA PHE A 231 2.11 -8.80 3.09
C PHE A 231 3.00 -7.91 2.21
N ARG A 232 4.30 -8.21 2.10
CA ARG A 232 5.22 -7.48 1.20
C ARG A 232 4.75 -7.54 -0.26
N LYS A 233 4.30 -8.71 -0.70
CA LYS A 233 3.75 -8.87 -2.05
C LYS A 233 2.48 -8.04 -2.26
N LEU A 234 1.56 -8.05 -1.30
CA LEU A 234 0.35 -7.22 -1.33
C LEU A 234 0.69 -5.74 -1.36
N LEU A 235 1.64 -5.28 -0.55
CA LEU A 235 2.09 -3.89 -0.53
C LEU A 235 2.69 -3.49 -1.89
N LYS A 236 3.61 -4.30 -2.43
CA LYS A 236 4.20 -4.07 -3.76
C LYS A 236 3.12 -3.97 -4.83
N GLN A 237 2.24 -4.96 -4.93
CA GLN A 237 1.17 -5.00 -5.92
C GLN A 237 0.15 -3.85 -5.72
N SER A 238 -0.08 -3.40 -4.48
CA SER A 238 -0.90 -2.23 -4.19
C SER A 238 -0.29 -0.96 -4.79
N ILE A 239 1.00 -0.73 -4.56
CA ILE A 239 1.73 0.43 -5.08
C ILE A 239 1.73 0.41 -6.62
N GLU A 240 2.05 -0.73 -7.22
CA GLU A 240 2.05 -0.90 -8.67
C GLU A 240 0.66 -0.65 -9.27
N TRP A 241 -0.39 -1.20 -8.68
CA TRP A 241 -1.75 -1.05 -9.21
C TRP A 241 -2.29 0.38 -9.08
N VAL A 242 -2.02 1.08 -7.96
CA VAL A 242 -2.48 2.46 -7.83
C VAL A 242 -1.71 3.39 -8.75
N TYR A 243 -0.45 3.09 -9.06
CA TYR A 243 0.39 3.86 -9.99
C TYR A 243 -0.03 3.73 -11.45
N THR A 244 -0.49 2.55 -11.88
CA THR A 244 -0.97 2.35 -13.26
C THR A 244 -2.27 3.13 -13.50
N LYS A 245 -2.33 3.88 -14.62
CA LYS A 245 -3.52 4.67 -15.01
C LYS A 245 -4.66 3.78 -15.51
#